data_23a6edf3d5b486afafa829e8caf6d0ec
#
_entry.id   23a6edf3d5b486afafa829e8caf6d0ec
#
_cell.length_a   1.000
_cell.length_b   1.000
_cell.length_c   1.000
_cell.angle_alpha   90.00
_cell.angle_beta   90.00
_cell.angle_gamma   90.00
#
_symmetry.space_group_name_H-M   'P 1'
#
loop_
_entity.id
_entity.type
_entity.pdbx_description
1 polymer ?
#
loop_
_entity_poly.entity_id
_entity_poly.type
_entity_poly.pdbx_seq_one_letter_code
_entity_poly.pdbx_strand_id
1 'polypeptide(L)'
;MANWTFLTHHGHVLVAIAQSPDSTLDQIAAKVGITTRSAAGILTDLVEAGYVEKEKVGRNNRYTVHGEIPLRHPLNHNTRIEELLALFSESS
;
A
#
# COMPACT_ATOMS: atom_id res chain seq x y z
N MET A 1 20.68 12.43 11.41
CA MET A 1 20.10 11.42 10.54
C MET A 1 18.78 11.90 9.97
N ALA A 2 18.56 11.71 8.67
CA ALA A 2 17.34 12.19 8.04
C ALA A 2 16.14 11.37 8.48
N ASN A 3 14.99 12.04 8.67
CA ASN A 3 13.75 11.40 9.10
C ASN A 3 12.75 11.23 7.96
N TRP A 4 13.20 11.46 6.73
CA TRP A 4 12.29 11.45 5.60
C TRP A 4 12.56 10.28 4.67
N THR A 5 11.53 9.92 3.90
CA THR A 5 11.61 8.88 2.88
C THR A 5 11.03 9.44 1.59
N PHE A 6 11.36 8.82 0.47
CA PHE A 6 10.82 9.25 -0.82
C PHE A 6 9.33 8.93 -0.97
N LEU A 7 8.87 7.88 -0.29
CA LEU A 7 7.46 7.54 -0.31
C LEU A 7 6.80 7.96 0.99
N THR A 8 5.54 8.33 0.91
CA THR A 8 4.74 8.59 2.10
C THR A 8 4.39 7.27 2.77
N HIS A 9 3.78 7.35 3.95
CA HIS A 9 3.28 6.14 4.61
C HIS A 9 2.22 5.45 3.75
N HIS A 10 1.42 6.21 3.01
CA HIS A 10 0.46 5.63 2.08
C HIS A 10 1.18 4.80 1.02
N GLY A 11 2.26 5.32 0.47
CA GLY A 11 3.05 4.59 -0.49
C GLY A 11 3.65 3.32 0.09
N HIS A 12 4.19 3.41 1.30
CA HIS A 12 4.79 2.25 1.96
C HIS A 12 3.77 1.17 2.29
N VAL A 13 2.57 1.55 2.72
CA VAL A 13 1.51 0.58 2.98
C VAL A 13 1.13 -0.15 1.69
N LEU A 14 1.02 0.60 0.60
CA LEU A 14 0.69 0.01 -0.70
C LEU A 14 1.75 -1.01 -1.13
N VAL A 15 3.04 -0.66 -0.98
CA VAL A 15 4.14 -1.56 -1.31
C VAL A 15 4.09 -2.82 -0.43
N ALA A 16 3.83 -2.65 0.86
CA ALA A 16 3.76 -3.77 1.79
C ALA A 16 2.64 -4.75 1.41
N ILE A 17 1.48 -4.23 1.03
CA ILE A 17 0.36 -5.06 0.59
C ILE A 17 0.70 -5.80 -0.70
N ALA A 18 1.31 -5.10 -1.64
CA ALA A 18 1.66 -5.72 -2.93
C ALA A 18 2.64 -6.87 -2.75
N GLN A 19 3.57 -6.73 -1.81
CA GLN A 19 4.57 -7.76 -1.55
C GLN A 19 3.99 -8.94 -0.74
N SER A 20 3.00 -8.67 0.09
CA SER A 20 2.43 -9.69 0.98
C SER A 20 0.93 -9.45 1.17
N PRO A 21 0.11 -9.84 0.19
CA PRO A 21 -1.34 -9.54 0.23
C PRO A 21 -2.08 -10.16 1.41
N ASP A 22 -1.52 -11.21 1.98
CA ASP A 22 -2.15 -11.93 3.09
C ASP A 22 -1.70 -11.43 4.47
N SER A 23 -0.94 -10.33 4.52
CA SER A 23 -0.47 -9.78 5.78
C SER A 23 -1.63 -9.26 6.62
N THR A 24 -1.50 -9.43 7.93
CA THR A 24 -2.43 -8.81 8.87
C THR A 24 -2.14 -7.32 8.96
N LEU A 25 -3.10 -6.57 9.51
CA LEU A 25 -2.91 -5.15 9.73
C LEU A 25 -1.69 -4.87 10.61
N ASP A 26 -1.51 -5.68 11.65
CA ASP A 26 -0.36 -5.53 12.55
C ASP A 26 0.96 -5.76 11.81
N GLN A 27 0.99 -6.73 10.90
CA GLN A 27 2.18 -7.02 10.12
C GLN A 27 2.51 -5.88 9.15
N ILE A 28 1.48 -5.31 8.54
CA ILE A 28 1.66 -4.16 7.64
C ILE A 28 2.21 -2.98 8.44
N ALA A 29 1.62 -2.69 9.59
CA ALA A 29 2.06 -1.59 10.43
C ALA A 29 3.52 -1.77 10.85
N ALA A 30 3.89 -2.99 11.25
CA ALA A 30 5.26 -3.29 11.66
C ALA A 30 6.25 -3.08 10.51
N LYS A 31 5.90 -3.53 9.32
CA LYS A 31 6.77 -3.37 8.14
C LYS A 31 6.99 -1.91 7.78
N VAL A 32 5.94 -1.11 7.89
CA VAL A 32 6.02 0.30 7.53
C VAL A 32 6.65 1.12 8.65
N GLY A 33 6.55 0.64 9.88
CA GLY A 33 7.09 1.35 11.04
C GLY A 33 6.12 2.35 11.62
N ILE A 34 4.83 2.06 11.55
CA ILE A 34 3.77 2.92 12.07
C ILE A 34 2.88 2.11 13.01
N THR A 35 1.99 2.80 13.71
CA THR A 35 1.04 2.12 14.58
C THR A 35 -0.02 1.40 13.76
N THR A 36 -0.63 0.38 14.36
CA THR A 36 -1.75 -0.33 13.73
C THR A 36 -2.89 0.62 13.41
N ARG A 37 -3.15 1.58 14.31
CA ARG A 37 -4.20 2.57 14.10
C ARG A 37 -3.90 3.44 12.88
N SER A 38 -2.66 3.89 12.71
CA SER A 38 -2.26 4.67 11.55
C SER A 38 -2.40 3.86 10.27
N ALA A 39 -1.98 2.60 10.31
CA ALA A 39 -2.10 1.71 9.15
C ALA A 39 -3.56 1.53 8.75
N ALA A 40 -4.45 1.38 9.72
CA ALA A 40 -5.87 1.23 9.46
C ALA A 40 -6.44 2.46 8.75
N GLY A 41 -6.07 3.66 9.21
CA GLY A 41 -6.50 4.90 8.58
C GLY A 41 -6.01 5.03 7.14
N ILE A 42 -4.76 4.65 6.91
CA ILE A 42 -4.18 4.68 5.57
C ILE A 42 -4.89 3.69 4.65
N LEU A 43 -5.17 2.48 5.14
CA LEU A 43 -5.90 1.50 4.35
C LEU A 43 -7.29 1.99 3.97
N THR A 44 -7.96 2.66 4.92
CA THR A 44 -9.27 3.27 4.63
C THR A 44 -9.15 4.27 3.49
N ASP A 45 -8.13 5.13 3.53
CA ASP A 45 -7.88 6.10 2.47
C ASP A 45 -7.67 5.41 1.12
N LEU A 46 -6.87 4.36 1.10
CA LEU A 46 -6.55 3.64 -0.13
C LEU A 46 -7.78 2.93 -0.71
N VAL A 47 -8.60 2.34 0.16
CA VAL A 47 -9.83 1.67 -0.27
C VAL A 47 -10.82 2.69 -0.83
N GLU A 48 -11.02 3.80 -0.13
CA GLU A 48 -11.96 4.82 -0.55
C GLU A 48 -11.54 5.48 -1.87
N ALA A 49 -10.24 5.58 -2.10
CA ALA A 49 -9.74 6.15 -3.34
C ALA A 49 -9.73 5.14 -4.49
N GLY A 50 -10.03 3.87 -4.22
CA GLY A 50 -10.09 2.85 -5.25
C GLY A 50 -8.79 2.14 -5.56
N TYR A 51 -7.72 2.45 -4.84
CA TYR A 51 -6.42 1.81 -5.09
C TYR A 51 -6.31 0.41 -4.51
N VAL A 52 -7.07 0.12 -3.48
CA VAL A 52 -7.02 -1.16 -2.78
C VAL A 52 -8.43 -1.68 -2.57
N GLU A 53 -8.60 -2.98 -2.74
CA GLU A 53 -9.85 -3.66 -2.44
C GLU A 53 -9.62 -4.57 -1.25
N LYS A 54 -10.53 -4.51 -0.29
CA LYS A 54 -10.45 -5.33 0.91
C LYS A 54 -11.46 -6.45 0.80
N GLU A 55 -10.99 -7.68 0.97
CA GLU A 55 -11.82 -8.86 0.91
C GLU A 55 -11.64 -9.65 2.18
N LYS A 56 -12.73 -10.14 2.74
CA LYS A 56 -12.66 -10.97 3.93
C LYS A 56 -12.60 -12.42 3.51
N VAL A 57 -11.52 -13.11 3.94
CA VAL A 57 -11.33 -14.53 3.67
C VAL A 57 -11.21 -15.24 5.01
N GLY A 58 -12.28 -15.94 5.40
CA GLY A 58 -12.32 -16.55 6.72
C GLY A 58 -12.28 -15.50 7.81
N ARG A 59 -11.29 -15.57 8.70
CA ARG A 59 -11.11 -14.62 9.79
C ARG A 59 -10.19 -13.47 9.42
N ASN A 60 -9.54 -13.57 8.29
CA ASN A 60 -8.53 -12.59 7.88
C ASN A 60 -9.05 -11.72 6.75
N ASN A 61 -8.39 -10.58 6.58
CA ASN A 61 -8.62 -9.73 5.43
C ASN A 61 -7.53 -9.97 4.41
N ARG A 62 -7.90 -9.90 3.15
CA ARG A 62 -6.96 -9.94 2.07
C ARG A 62 -7.09 -8.65 1.28
N TYR A 63 -5.97 -8.06 0.93
CA TYR A 63 -5.95 -6.79 0.21
C TYR A 63 -5.45 -7.00 -1.20
N THR A 64 -6.16 -6.43 -2.16
CA THR A 64 -5.79 -6.49 -3.57
C THR A 64 -5.54 -5.08 -4.07
N VAL A 65 -4.40 -4.87 -4.73
CA VAL A 65 -4.04 -3.58 -5.29
C VAL A 65 -4.54 -3.49 -6.72
N HIS A 66 -5.18 -2.37 -7.04
CA HIS A 66 -5.62 -2.08 -8.40
C HIS A 66 -4.52 -1.33 -9.13
N GLY A 67 -3.61 -2.09 -9.75
CA GLY A 67 -2.41 -1.53 -10.35
C GLY A 67 -2.64 -0.71 -11.61
N GLU A 68 -3.81 -0.84 -12.25
CA GLU A 68 -4.11 -0.13 -13.48
C GLU A 68 -4.43 1.35 -13.26
N ILE A 69 -4.67 1.75 -12.00
CA ILE A 69 -5.06 3.12 -11.69
C ILE A 69 -3.83 4.02 -11.67
N PRO A 70 -3.89 5.21 -12.28
CA PRO A 70 -2.77 6.14 -12.24
C PRO A 70 -2.60 6.80 -10.87
N LEU A 71 -1.41 7.28 -10.61
CA LEU A 71 -1.13 8.03 -9.38
C LEU A 71 -1.93 9.33 -9.39
N ARG A 72 -2.28 9.82 -8.20
CA ARG A 72 -3.24 10.91 -8.05
C ARG A 72 -2.68 12.30 -8.33
N HIS A 73 -1.44 12.52 -7.98
CA HIS A 73 -0.86 13.87 -8.08
C HIS A 73 -0.60 14.22 -9.55
N PRO A 74 -0.85 15.46 -9.96
CA PRO A 74 -0.61 15.87 -11.35
C PRO A 74 0.80 15.59 -11.85
N LEU A 75 1.80 15.63 -10.98
CA LEU A 75 3.17 15.33 -11.37
C LEU A 75 3.38 13.85 -11.64
N ASN A 76 2.47 12.99 -11.18
CA ASN A 76 2.63 11.54 -11.25
C ASN A 76 1.56 10.86 -12.10
N HIS A 77 0.58 11.59 -12.60
CA HIS A 77 -0.62 10.96 -13.18
C HIS A 77 -0.35 10.13 -14.44
N ASN A 78 0.83 10.25 -15.04
CA ASN A 78 1.20 9.45 -16.20
C ASN A 78 1.75 8.08 -15.80
N THR A 79 1.93 7.84 -14.52
CA THR A 79 2.43 6.57 -14.01
C THR A 79 1.32 5.83 -13.29
N ARG A 80 1.18 4.55 -13.61
CA ARG A 80 0.18 3.71 -12.94
C ARG A 80 0.77 3.12 -11.68
N ILE A 81 -0.11 2.72 -10.77
CA ILE A 81 0.31 2.08 -9.52
C ILE A 81 1.19 0.85 -9.81
N GLU A 82 0.82 0.04 -10.81
CA GLU A 82 1.61 -1.17 -11.12
C GLU A 82 3.03 -0.84 -11.55
N GLU A 83 3.23 0.30 -12.22
CA GLU A 83 4.57 0.72 -12.62
C GLU A 83 5.40 1.13 -11.41
N LEU A 84 4.78 1.84 -10.46
CA LEU A 84 5.45 2.23 -9.24
C LEU A 84 5.84 1.00 -8.43
N LEU A 85 4.92 0.06 -8.27
CA LEU A 85 5.17 -1.13 -7.47
C LEU A 85 6.21 -2.04 -8.10
N ALA A 86 6.30 -2.06 -9.42
CA ALA A 86 7.30 -2.85 -10.11
C ALA A 86 8.72 -2.46 -9.74
N LEU A 87 8.93 -1.20 -9.38
CA LEU A 87 10.25 -0.72 -8.97
C LEU A 87 10.71 -1.37 -7.66
N PHE A 88 9.78 -1.80 -6.83
CA PHE A 88 10.07 -2.37 -5.52
C PHE A 88 9.78 -3.86 -5.48
N SER A 89 9.48 -4.46 -6.61
CA SER A 89 9.26 -5.88 -6.71
C SER A 89 10.60 -6.59 -6.58
N GLU A 90 10.65 -7.56 -5.67
CA GLU A 90 11.85 -8.37 -5.56
C GLU A 90 11.83 -9.40 -6.67
N SER A 91 12.64 -9.17 -7.68
CA SER A 91 12.79 -10.18 -8.69
C SER A 91 13.78 -11.18 -8.14
N SER A 92 13.29 -12.30 -7.91
CA SER A 92 14.13 -13.41 -7.51
C SER A 92 14.72 -14.07 -8.76
#